data_fd53bfb2bbdd851f76257264a41e0add
#
_entry.id   fd53bfb2bbdd851f76257264a41e0add
#
_cell.length_a   1.000
_cell.length_b   1.000
_cell.length_c   1.000
_cell.angle_alpha   90.00
_cell.angle_beta   90.00
_cell.angle_gamma   90.00
#
_symmetry.space_group_name_H-M   'P 1'
#
loop_
_entity.id
_entity.type
_entity.pdbx_description
1 polymer ?
#
loop_
_entity_poly.entity_id
_entity_poly.type
_entity_poly.pdbx_seq_one_letter_code
_entity_poly.pdbx_strand_id
1 'polypeptide(L)'
;MKKLMIAAALVCGSLFANADVTWSWWMNNKLAVTDISLGIASKCMKVDAAEISLLYSASPVSEGVQWTVFGINDSSASCAIQLAPWFNRGDDPCVQLGFINMADAATVSLGFINIADNTKVQLGLLNFDKKGFLPVFPFINLSKDLFD
;
A
#
# COMPACT_ATOMS: atom_id res chain seq x y z
N MET A 1 32.36 3.28 2.30
CA MET A 1 31.09 2.66 2.67
C MET A 1 30.62 3.05 4.07
N LYS A 2 31.42 2.91 5.15
CA LYS A 2 31.00 3.30 6.53
C LYS A 2 30.50 4.75 6.66
N LYS A 3 31.18 5.72 6.02
CA LYS A 3 30.77 7.14 6.05
C LYS A 3 29.43 7.40 5.35
N LEU A 4 29.13 6.64 4.27
CA LEU A 4 27.85 6.74 3.56
C LEU A 4 26.70 6.18 4.39
N MET A 5 26.94 5.06 5.10
CA MET A 5 25.95 4.48 6.01
C MET A 5 25.65 5.39 7.21
N ILE A 6 26.66 6.04 7.76
CA ILE A 6 26.49 7.00 8.85
C ILE A 6 25.71 8.24 8.37
N ALA A 7 26.04 8.76 7.18
CA ALA A 7 25.29 9.87 6.61
C ALA A 7 23.82 9.50 6.32
N ALA A 8 23.56 8.31 5.77
CA ALA A 8 22.21 7.82 5.56
C ALA A 8 21.44 7.64 6.87
N ALA A 9 22.08 7.10 7.91
CA ALA A 9 21.48 6.95 9.24
C ALA A 9 21.18 8.31 9.90
N LEU A 10 22.04 9.31 9.72
CA LEU A 10 21.83 10.67 10.24
C LEU A 10 20.69 11.38 9.49
N VAL A 11 20.62 11.24 8.17
CA VAL A 11 19.52 11.82 7.37
C VAL A 11 18.19 11.13 7.71
N CYS A 12 18.15 9.80 7.81
CA CYS A 12 16.97 9.10 8.29
C CYS A 12 16.60 9.51 9.72
N GLY A 13 17.58 9.61 10.62
CA GLY A 13 17.34 10.04 12.00
C GLY A 13 16.78 11.45 12.11
N SER A 14 17.21 12.37 11.25
CA SER A 14 16.68 13.74 11.24
C SER A 14 15.26 13.83 10.64
N LEU A 15 14.92 12.97 9.68
CA LEU A 15 13.56 12.88 9.11
C LEU A 15 12.55 12.35 10.14
N PHE A 16 13.00 11.49 11.06
CA PHE A 16 12.12 10.90 12.09
C PHE A 16 12.20 11.60 13.46
N ALA A 17 13.03 12.62 13.61
CA ALA A 17 13.25 13.28 14.91
C ALA A 17 11.99 13.91 15.53
N ASN A 18 10.96 14.19 14.73
CA ASN A 18 9.67 14.73 15.17
C ASN A 18 8.48 13.86 14.77
N ALA A 19 8.72 12.68 14.23
CA ALA A 19 7.65 11.77 13.83
C ALA A 19 7.13 10.98 15.02
N ASP A 20 5.82 10.87 15.15
CA ASP A 20 5.19 9.99 16.12
C ASP A 20 5.29 8.54 15.62
N VAL A 21 5.98 7.69 16.38
CA VAL A 21 6.25 6.31 16.01
C VAL A 21 5.54 5.35 16.94
N THR A 22 4.67 4.55 16.40
CA THR A 22 3.92 3.53 17.13
C THR A 22 4.43 2.13 16.84
N TRP A 23 4.66 1.32 17.89
CA TRP A 23 5.04 -0.08 17.79
C TRP A 23 3.84 -1.00 18.00
N SER A 24 3.58 -1.87 17.04
CA SER A 24 2.44 -2.78 17.05
C SER A 24 2.88 -4.25 17.04
N TRP A 25 2.78 -4.95 18.17
CA TRP A 25 3.05 -6.38 18.21
C TRP A 25 1.95 -7.19 17.52
N TRP A 26 0.70 -6.95 17.90
CA TRP A 26 -0.45 -7.70 17.39
C TRP A 26 -1.72 -6.84 17.44
N MET A 27 -1.89 -5.94 16.47
CA MET A 27 -3.06 -5.07 16.34
C MET A 27 -3.49 -4.35 17.64
N ASN A 28 -2.54 -4.04 18.51
CA ASN A 28 -2.81 -3.49 19.83
C ASN A 28 -3.09 -1.98 19.83
N ASN A 29 -2.79 -1.27 18.73
CA ASN A 29 -2.85 0.18 18.63
C ASN A 29 -4.02 0.68 17.76
N LYS A 30 -5.18 0.04 17.84
CA LYS A 30 -6.35 0.29 16.98
C LYS A 30 -6.88 1.72 16.95
N LEU A 31 -6.65 2.50 18.00
CA LEU A 31 -7.09 3.88 18.12
C LEU A 31 -5.96 4.90 17.90
N ALA A 32 -4.74 4.43 17.61
CA ALA A 32 -3.61 5.31 17.43
C ALA A 32 -3.71 6.07 16.10
N VAL A 33 -3.37 7.35 16.16
CA VAL A 33 -3.05 8.20 15.01
C VAL A 33 -1.56 8.46 15.10
N THR A 34 -0.81 8.14 14.07
CA THR A 34 0.66 8.14 14.11
C THR A 34 1.22 8.46 12.73
N ASP A 35 2.41 9.02 12.70
CA ASP A 35 3.13 9.22 11.43
C ASP A 35 3.70 7.89 10.92
N ILE A 36 4.24 7.08 11.83
CA ILE A 36 4.87 5.81 11.47
C ILE A 36 4.35 4.70 12.38
N SER A 37 3.91 3.62 11.80
CA SER A 37 3.57 2.38 12.49
C SER A 37 4.52 1.26 12.10
N LEU A 38 5.13 0.62 13.10
CA LEU A 38 6.04 -0.51 12.91
C LEU A 38 5.53 -1.71 13.70
N GLY A 39 5.54 -2.91 13.12
CA GLY A 39 5.07 -4.06 13.88
C GLY A 39 5.10 -5.41 13.20
N ILE A 40 4.64 -6.42 13.90
CA ILE A 40 4.39 -7.75 13.33
C ILE A 40 3.03 -7.74 12.62
N ALA A 41 1.99 -7.30 13.30
CA ALA A 41 0.68 -7.03 12.72
C ALA A 41 0.23 -5.64 13.20
N SER A 42 0.12 -4.70 12.28
CA SER A 42 -0.25 -3.32 12.56
C SER A 42 -1.73 -3.07 12.28
N LYS A 43 -2.33 -2.29 13.17
CA LYS A 43 -3.66 -1.71 12.96
C LYS A 43 -3.75 -0.42 13.76
N CYS A 44 -3.65 0.70 13.08
CA CYS A 44 -3.87 2.03 13.64
C CYS A 44 -5.17 2.62 13.09
N MET A 45 -5.66 3.71 13.68
CA MET A 45 -6.80 4.44 13.13
C MET A 45 -6.38 5.23 11.89
N LYS A 46 -5.21 5.86 11.97
CA LYS A 46 -4.61 6.61 10.87
C LYS A 46 -3.08 6.53 10.94
N VAL A 47 -2.46 6.41 9.76
CA VAL A 47 -1.01 6.47 9.58
C VAL A 47 -0.70 7.47 8.47
N ASP A 48 0.07 8.51 8.78
CA ASP A 48 0.30 9.62 7.86
C ASP A 48 1.48 9.38 6.90
N ALA A 49 2.56 8.73 7.34
CA ALA A 49 3.76 8.57 6.52
C ALA A 49 4.05 7.13 6.12
N ALA A 50 4.17 6.21 7.07
CA ALA A 50 4.53 4.82 6.76
C ALA A 50 3.96 3.82 7.74
N GLU A 51 3.36 2.76 7.24
CA GLU A 51 2.98 1.58 8.00
C GLU A 51 3.79 0.39 7.51
N ILE A 52 4.68 -0.13 8.35
CA ILE A 52 5.55 -1.26 8.02
C ILE A 52 5.28 -2.40 8.99
N SER A 53 4.87 -3.54 8.47
CA SER A 53 4.63 -4.73 9.28
C SER A 53 5.19 -6.00 8.65
N LEU A 54 5.36 -7.04 9.45
CA LEU A 54 5.86 -8.31 8.94
C LEU A 54 4.76 -9.13 8.27
N LEU A 55 3.58 -9.21 8.87
CA LEU A 55 2.53 -10.13 8.44
C LEU A 55 1.25 -9.45 7.98
N TYR A 56 0.86 -8.35 8.62
CA TYR A 56 -0.44 -7.74 8.36
C TYR A 56 -0.47 -6.26 8.68
N SER A 57 -0.96 -5.46 7.77
CA SER A 57 -1.25 -4.03 7.95
C SER A 57 -2.72 -3.77 7.63
N ALA A 58 -3.45 -3.19 8.58
CA ALA A 58 -4.89 -2.97 8.45
C ALA A 58 -5.34 -1.62 8.99
N SER A 59 -4.65 -0.57 8.67
CA SER A 59 -5.05 0.78 9.06
C SER A 59 -6.09 1.32 8.09
N PRO A 60 -7.29 1.74 8.55
CA PRO A 60 -8.34 2.28 7.68
C PRO A 60 -7.86 3.45 6.82
N VAL A 61 -7.04 4.33 7.39
CA VAL A 61 -6.47 5.47 6.69
C VAL A 61 -4.95 5.39 6.71
N SER A 62 -4.33 5.27 5.55
CA SER A 62 -2.88 5.28 5.38
C SER A 62 -2.52 6.21 4.22
N GLU A 63 -2.00 7.40 4.52
CA GLU A 63 -1.75 8.44 3.51
C GLU A 63 -0.39 8.29 2.80
N GLY A 64 0.50 7.48 3.35
CA GLY A 64 1.85 7.27 2.83
C GLY A 64 2.08 5.91 2.19
N VAL A 65 3.01 5.15 2.74
CA VAL A 65 3.39 3.81 2.29
C VAL A 65 2.90 2.77 3.27
N GLN A 66 2.14 1.80 2.80
CA GLN A 66 1.75 0.62 3.56
C GLN A 66 2.53 -0.59 3.02
N TRP A 67 3.47 -1.09 3.81
CA TRP A 67 4.35 -2.17 3.41
C TRP A 67 4.28 -3.34 4.38
N THR A 68 3.83 -4.48 3.88
CA THR A 68 3.89 -5.75 4.60
C THR A 68 4.92 -6.67 3.96
N VAL A 69 5.88 -7.13 4.75
CA VAL A 69 7.04 -7.89 4.24
C VAL A 69 6.66 -9.29 3.76
N PHE A 70 5.79 -9.99 4.50
CA PHE A 70 5.42 -11.39 4.21
C PHE A 70 3.91 -11.63 4.13
N GLY A 71 3.10 -10.59 4.07
CA GLY A 71 1.67 -10.78 4.27
C GLY A 71 0.75 -9.90 3.43
N ILE A 72 -0.15 -9.25 4.11
CA ILE A 72 -1.34 -8.62 3.55
C ILE A 72 -1.45 -7.18 4.00
N ASN A 73 -1.82 -6.30 3.08
CA ASN A 73 -2.26 -4.94 3.36
C ASN A 73 -3.77 -4.82 3.17
N ASP A 74 -4.44 -4.17 4.11
CA ASP A 74 -5.87 -3.85 4.05
C ASP A 74 -6.09 -2.41 4.52
N SER A 75 -6.68 -1.58 3.66
CA SER A 75 -6.92 -0.17 3.94
C SER A 75 -8.24 0.25 3.29
N SER A 76 -9.11 0.91 4.04
CA SER A 76 -10.44 1.30 3.55
C SER A 76 -10.54 2.72 3.04
N ALA A 77 -9.52 3.56 3.22
CA ALA A 77 -9.52 4.91 2.68
C ALA A 77 -8.09 5.42 2.59
N SER A 78 -7.46 5.36 1.43
CA SER A 78 -6.15 5.99 1.28
C SER A 78 -5.66 6.07 -0.16
N CYS A 79 -4.93 7.11 -0.43
CA CYS A 79 -4.07 7.23 -1.59
C CYS A 79 -2.65 6.76 -1.25
N ALA A 80 -2.50 5.60 -0.65
CA ALA A 80 -1.20 5.05 -0.29
C ALA A 80 -0.59 4.21 -1.40
N ILE A 81 0.71 4.05 -1.31
CA ILE A 81 1.43 2.99 -2.01
C ILE A 81 1.31 1.74 -1.15
N GLN A 82 0.71 0.70 -1.66
CA GLN A 82 0.57 -0.59 -0.99
C GLN A 82 1.55 -1.61 -1.57
N LEU A 83 2.40 -2.15 -0.71
CA LEU A 83 3.39 -3.16 -1.04
C LEU A 83 3.17 -4.40 -0.16
N ALA A 84 2.69 -5.48 -0.73
CA ALA A 84 2.61 -6.76 -0.03
C ALA A 84 2.81 -7.92 -1.02
N PRO A 85 3.60 -8.93 -0.65
CA PRO A 85 3.87 -10.03 -1.58
C PRO A 85 2.63 -10.82 -1.95
N TRP A 86 1.65 -10.95 -1.05
CA TRP A 86 0.49 -11.79 -1.29
C TRP A 86 -0.76 -11.01 -1.70
N PHE A 87 -1.19 -10.04 -0.89
CA PHE A 87 -2.47 -9.43 -1.11
C PHE A 87 -2.48 -7.96 -0.66
N ASN A 88 -2.93 -7.08 -1.54
CA ASN A 88 -3.25 -5.69 -1.23
C ASN A 88 -4.74 -5.46 -1.45
N ARG A 89 -5.37 -4.82 -0.48
CA ARG A 89 -6.73 -4.31 -0.58
C ARG A 89 -6.77 -2.86 -0.18
N GLY A 90 -7.44 -2.05 -0.98
CA GLY A 90 -7.64 -0.63 -0.68
C GLY A 90 -8.81 -0.09 -1.46
N ASP A 91 -9.48 0.94 -0.95
CA ASP A 91 -10.57 1.57 -1.69
C ASP A 91 -10.01 2.44 -2.82
N ASP A 92 -9.01 3.30 -2.52
CA ASP A 92 -8.44 4.22 -3.52
C ASP A 92 -6.91 4.36 -3.42
N PRO A 93 -6.15 3.27 -3.57
CA PRO A 93 -4.69 3.34 -3.55
C PRO A 93 -4.14 3.98 -4.83
N CYS A 94 -3.06 4.76 -4.69
CA CYS A 94 -2.33 5.27 -5.85
C CYS A 94 -1.63 4.13 -6.59
N VAL A 95 -0.89 3.30 -5.86
CA VAL A 95 -0.13 2.18 -6.42
C VAL A 95 -0.29 0.93 -5.56
N GLN A 96 -0.57 -0.19 -6.18
CA GLN A 96 -0.56 -1.51 -5.53
C GLN A 96 0.47 -2.42 -6.20
N LEU A 97 1.32 -3.05 -5.39
CA LEU A 97 2.31 -4.04 -5.82
C LEU A 97 2.16 -5.30 -4.99
N GLY A 98 1.77 -6.41 -5.62
CA GLY A 98 1.57 -7.68 -4.93
C GLY A 98 1.12 -8.80 -5.84
N PHE A 99 0.98 -10.00 -5.31
CA PHE A 99 0.49 -11.13 -6.12
C PHE A 99 -0.98 -10.93 -6.51
N ILE A 100 -1.81 -10.52 -5.56
CA ILE A 100 -3.21 -10.16 -5.78
C ILE A 100 -3.43 -8.73 -5.30
N ASN A 101 -3.93 -7.87 -6.16
CA ASN A 101 -4.31 -6.51 -5.85
C ASN A 101 -5.82 -6.34 -6.05
N MET A 102 -6.46 -5.70 -5.07
CA MET A 102 -7.89 -5.44 -5.07
C MET A 102 -8.17 -3.99 -4.68
N ALA A 103 -8.92 -3.26 -5.50
CA ALA A 103 -9.25 -1.86 -5.25
C ALA A 103 -10.63 -1.50 -5.80
N ASP A 104 -11.27 -0.50 -5.22
CA ASP A 104 -12.42 0.14 -5.88
C ASP A 104 -11.92 1.07 -6.98
N ALA A 105 -10.92 1.92 -6.66
CA ALA A 105 -10.21 2.71 -7.65
C ALA A 105 -8.70 2.67 -7.38
N ALA A 106 -7.89 2.58 -8.43
CA ALA A 106 -6.44 2.66 -8.30
C ALA A 106 -5.84 3.43 -9.48
N THR A 107 -4.68 4.06 -9.27
CA THR A 107 -3.96 4.63 -10.40
C THR A 107 -3.18 3.54 -11.13
N VAL A 108 -2.41 2.74 -10.41
CA VAL A 108 -1.62 1.64 -10.97
C VAL A 108 -1.71 0.41 -10.10
N SER A 109 -2.00 -0.74 -10.70
CA SER A 109 -1.96 -2.05 -10.04
C SER A 109 -1.01 -2.99 -10.77
N LEU A 110 0.02 -3.44 -10.08
CA LEU A 110 1.03 -4.35 -10.60
C LEU A 110 0.99 -5.66 -9.80
N GLY A 111 0.58 -6.74 -10.45
CA GLY A 111 0.45 -8.02 -9.77
C GLY A 111 0.18 -9.17 -10.71
N PHE A 112 0.06 -10.37 -10.16
CA PHE A 112 -0.35 -11.52 -10.94
C PHE A 112 -1.85 -11.46 -11.29
N ILE A 113 -2.67 -11.08 -10.30
CA ILE A 113 -4.09 -10.85 -10.45
C ILE A 113 -4.41 -9.45 -9.94
N ASN A 114 -5.03 -8.62 -10.78
CA ASN A 114 -5.51 -7.30 -10.41
C ASN A 114 -7.03 -7.25 -10.59
N ILE A 115 -7.74 -6.81 -9.56
CA ILE A 115 -9.20 -6.70 -9.53
C ILE A 115 -9.56 -5.29 -9.11
N ALA A 116 -10.30 -4.58 -9.95
CA ALA A 116 -10.75 -3.24 -9.59
C ALA A 116 -12.08 -2.88 -10.26
N ASP A 117 -12.71 -1.84 -9.74
CA ASP A 117 -13.87 -1.23 -10.39
C ASP A 117 -13.43 -0.16 -11.39
N ASN A 118 -12.32 0.55 -11.10
CA ASN A 118 -11.75 1.56 -11.97
C ASN A 118 -10.24 1.71 -11.70
N THR A 119 -9.40 1.24 -12.59
CA THR A 119 -7.94 1.42 -12.48
C THR A 119 -7.41 2.02 -13.77
N LYS A 120 -6.57 3.07 -13.67
CA LYS A 120 -6.00 3.68 -14.87
C LYS A 120 -5.11 2.71 -15.62
N VAL A 121 -4.24 1.97 -14.91
CA VAL A 121 -3.33 1.00 -15.49
C VAL A 121 -3.24 -0.25 -14.63
N GLN A 122 -3.53 -1.40 -15.20
CA GLN A 122 -3.30 -2.71 -14.58
C GLN A 122 -2.28 -3.50 -15.40
N LEU A 123 -1.25 -4.00 -14.74
CA LEU A 123 -0.25 -4.89 -15.33
C LEU A 123 -0.21 -6.21 -14.54
N GLY A 124 -0.57 -7.30 -15.19
CA GLY A 124 -0.62 -8.62 -14.56
C GLY A 124 -1.08 -9.70 -15.49
N LEU A 125 -0.98 -10.95 -15.05
CA LEU A 125 -1.43 -12.07 -15.89
C LEU A 125 -2.95 -12.02 -16.12
N LEU A 126 -3.71 -11.64 -15.09
CA LEU A 126 -5.16 -11.46 -15.17
C LEU A 126 -5.54 -10.11 -14.57
N ASN A 127 -6.19 -9.29 -15.38
CA ASN A 127 -6.65 -7.96 -14.98
C ASN A 127 -8.17 -7.89 -15.16
N PHE A 128 -8.86 -7.61 -14.05
CA PHE A 128 -10.31 -7.40 -14.00
C PHE A 128 -10.58 -5.96 -13.67
N ASP A 129 -11.24 -5.23 -14.57
CA ASP A 129 -11.61 -3.84 -14.37
C ASP A 129 -12.97 -3.57 -15.01
N LYS A 130 -13.95 -3.17 -14.20
CA LYS A 130 -15.31 -2.90 -14.69
C LYS A 130 -15.36 -1.76 -15.69
N LYS A 131 -14.49 -0.77 -15.53
CA LYS A 131 -14.38 0.40 -16.43
C LYS A 131 -13.19 0.33 -17.38
N GLY A 132 -12.46 -0.77 -17.37
CA GLY A 132 -11.35 -1.02 -18.27
C GLY A 132 -11.76 -1.11 -19.73
N PHE A 133 -10.80 -1.06 -20.63
CA PHE A 133 -11.02 -1.24 -22.07
C PHE A 133 -11.76 -2.56 -22.36
N LEU A 134 -11.39 -3.63 -21.67
CA LEU A 134 -12.17 -4.86 -21.56
C LEU A 134 -12.35 -5.23 -20.08
N PRO A 135 -13.52 -5.80 -19.71
CA PRO A 135 -13.76 -6.19 -18.32
C PRO A 135 -12.75 -7.18 -17.74
N VAL A 136 -12.17 -8.01 -18.62
CA VAL A 136 -11.09 -8.94 -18.30
C VAL A 136 -10.07 -8.91 -19.44
N PHE A 137 -8.81 -8.62 -19.12
CA PHE A 137 -7.76 -8.59 -20.12
C PHE A 137 -6.42 -9.11 -19.56
N PRO A 138 -5.73 -10.01 -20.27
CA PRO A 138 -4.43 -10.50 -19.85
C PRO A 138 -3.33 -9.45 -20.11
N PHE A 139 -2.28 -9.47 -19.29
CA PHE A 139 -1.06 -8.69 -19.32
C PHE A 139 -1.24 -7.21 -19.02
N ILE A 140 -2.02 -6.46 -19.76
CA ILE A 140 -2.23 -5.01 -19.54
C ILE A 140 -3.69 -4.64 -19.76
N ASN A 141 -4.28 -3.95 -18.80
CA ASN A 141 -5.61 -3.34 -18.95
C ASN A 141 -5.52 -1.85 -18.63
N LEU A 142 -6.19 -1.04 -19.43
CA LEU A 142 -6.21 0.42 -19.32
C LEU A 142 -7.64 0.89 -19.14
N SER A 143 -7.83 1.92 -18.32
CA SER A 143 -9.13 2.57 -18.23
C SER A 143 -9.50 3.25 -19.55
N LYS A 144 -10.78 3.25 -19.88
CA LYS A 144 -11.31 4.02 -21.02
C LYS A 144 -11.09 5.52 -20.84
N ASP A 145 -11.17 6.00 -19.60
CA ASP A 145 -10.98 7.43 -19.25
C ASP A 145 -9.55 7.94 -19.53
N LEU A 146 -8.61 7.04 -19.89
CA LEU A 146 -7.25 7.43 -20.25
C LEU A 146 -7.15 7.99 -21.68
N PHE A 147 -8.18 7.77 -22.49
CA PHE A 147 -8.23 8.11 -23.92
C PHE A 147 -9.26 9.20 -24.25
N ASP A 148 -10.02 9.65 -23.25
CA ASP A 148 -10.95 10.77 -23.30
C ASP A 148 -10.28 12.06 -22.81
#